data_dc9601d3119d2fa3a2f2f18ba9e62d27
#
_entry.id   dc9601d3119d2fa3a2f2f18ba9e62d27
#
_cell.length_a   1.000
_cell.length_b   1.000
_cell.length_c   1.000
_cell.angle_alpha   90.00
_cell.angle_beta   90.00
_cell.angle_gamma   90.00
#
_symmetry.space_group_name_H-M   'P 1'
#
loop_
_entity.id
_entity.type
_entity.pdbx_description
1 polymer ?
#
loop_
_entity_poly.entity_id
_entity_poly.type
_entity_poly.pdbx_seq_one_letter_code
_entity_poly.pdbx_strand_id
1 'polypeptide(L)'
;MRSRDDIQPVLAADVLAYGERWPVYVWTVEHPQGLVLVDTGMVEPHPALAEWEPRCYPLAEELVARVAVVINTHLHFDHCGGNRLFPGLPIHVQARELADARADDEYTIREWVDFVGARYVEHEGEVEILPGIRLLPAPGHTAGHQVVVVDAEEGPAVLGGDVAYSFAELGRGETEGQRRVLELGALTWLAHESRPKVPERRS
;
A
#
# COMPACT_ATOMS: atom_id res chain seq x y z
N MET A 1 10.22 16.96 13.94
CA MET A 1 10.45 16.02 12.81
C MET A 1 9.74 14.73 13.18
N ARG A 2 9.48 13.83 12.24
CA ARG A 2 8.79 12.56 12.47
C ARG A 2 9.82 11.47 12.77
N SER A 3 9.53 10.58 13.74
CA SER A 3 10.33 9.38 13.98
C SER A 3 9.82 8.23 13.10
N ARG A 4 10.65 7.24 12.84
CA ARG A 4 10.20 5.97 12.26
C ARG A 4 9.21 5.21 13.16
N ASP A 5 9.22 5.51 14.45
CA ASP A 5 8.24 4.97 15.42
C ASP A 5 6.81 5.50 15.17
N ASP A 6 6.66 6.59 14.40
CA ASP A 6 5.37 7.11 13.96
C ASP A 6 4.74 6.25 12.83
N ILE A 7 5.48 5.27 12.30
CA ILE A 7 5.04 4.33 11.27
C ILE A 7 4.72 2.99 11.95
N GLN A 8 3.46 2.56 11.88
CA GLN A 8 3.04 1.31 12.50
C GLN A 8 2.43 0.36 11.46
N PRO A 9 2.97 -0.86 11.31
CA PRO A 9 2.34 -1.90 10.51
C PRO A 9 1.11 -2.44 11.24
N VAL A 10 0.04 -2.68 10.50
CA VAL A 10 -1.21 -3.30 10.96
C VAL A 10 -1.49 -4.52 10.09
N LEU A 11 -1.61 -5.70 10.69
CA LEU A 11 -2.04 -6.89 9.97
C LEU A 11 -3.52 -6.76 9.62
N ALA A 12 -3.86 -6.67 8.34
CA ALA A 12 -5.21 -6.43 7.85
C ALA A 12 -5.86 -7.67 7.22
N ALA A 13 -5.05 -8.60 6.74
CA ALA A 13 -5.52 -9.88 6.20
C ALA A 13 -4.39 -10.91 6.17
N ASP A 14 -4.72 -12.15 5.87
CA ASP A 14 -3.81 -13.13 5.25
C ASP A 14 -4.52 -13.85 4.10
N VAL A 15 -3.78 -14.21 3.09
CA VAL A 15 -4.26 -14.91 1.89
C VAL A 15 -3.45 -16.18 1.66
N LEU A 16 -4.07 -17.19 1.05
CA LEU A 16 -3.38 -18.40 0.61
C LEU A 16 -2.80 -18.15 -0.78
N ALA A 17 -1.48 -18.09 -0.89
CA ALA A 17 -0.79 -17.95 -2.15
C ALA A 17 0.35 -18.97 -2.26
N TYR A 18 0.48 -19.64 -3.39
CA TYR A 18 1.52 -20.67 -3.63
C TYR A 18 1.59 -21.77 -2.56
N GLY A 19 0.45 -22.11 -1.94
CA GLY A 19 0.36 -23.12 -0.89
C GLY A 19 0.80 -22.66 0.51
N GLU A 20 1.11 -21.38 0.70
CA GLU A 20 1.51 -20.79 1.97
C GLU A 20 0.59 -19.62 2.33
N ARG A 21 0.51 -19.30 3.64
CA ARG A 21 -0.22 -18.14 4.13
C ARG A 21 0.67 -16.90 4.07
N TRP A 22 0.22 -15.91 3.34
CA TRP A 22 0.89 -14.64 3.18
C TRP A 22 0.17 -13.57 3.98
N PRO A 23 0.82 -12.93 4.95
CA PRO A 23 0.23 -11.80 5.67
C PRO A 23 0.07 -10.61 4.74
N VAL A 24 -0.94 -9.79 4.99
CA VAL A 24 -1.14 -8.51 4.31
C VAL A 24 -1.08 -7.40 5.36
N TYR A 25 -0.02 -6.62 5.32
CA TYR A 25 0.17 -5.46 6.18
C TYR A 25 -0.22 -4.16 5.46
N VAL A 26 -0.90 -3.32 6.20
CA VAL A 26 -1.12 -1.90 5.89
C VAL A 26 -0.36 -1.06 6.91
N TRP A 27 -0.21 0.24 6.66
CA TRP A 27 0.59 1.07 7.57
C TRP A 27 -0.17 2.32 7.97
N THR A 28 -0.06 2.68 9.24
CA THR A 28 -0.44 4.01 9.71
C THR A 28 0.80 4.88 9.85
N VAL A 29 0.65 6.16 9.52
CA VAL A 29 1.71 7.17 9.71
C VAL A 29 1.11 8.34 10.47
N GLU A 30 1.60 8.58 11.68
CA GLU A 30 1.20 9.76 12.47
C GLU A 30 1.70 11.04 11.79
N HIS A 31 0.79 11.98 11.56
CA HIS A 31 1.10 13.25 10.91
C HIS A 31 0.35 14.40 11.59
N PRO A 32 0.93 15.63 11.69
CA PRO A 32 0.26 16.78 12.30
C PRO A 32 -1.08 17.16 11.65
N GLN A 33 -1.29 16.79 10.39
CA GLN A 33 -2.53 17.04 9.65
C GLN A 33 -3.53 15.87 9.72
N GLY A 34 -3.31 14.87 10.56
CA GLY A 34 -4.15 13.69 10.77
C GLY A 34 -3.46 12.40 10.39
N LEU A 35 -4.02 11.28 10.84
CA LEU A 35 -3.47 9.95 10.57
C LEU A 35 -3.53 9.64 9.08
N VAL A 36 -2.41 9.21 8.51
CA VAL A 36 -2.34 8.71 7.13
C VAL A 36 -2.39 7.19 7.18
N LEU A 37 -3.25 6.59 6.36
CA LEU A 37 -3.33 5.15 6.18
C LEU A 37 -2.79 4.80 4.78
N VAL A 38 -1.81 3.90 4.72
CA VAL A 38 -1.25 3.38 3.48
C VAL A 38 -1.72 1.96 3.29
N ASP A 39 -2.49 1.75 2.24
CA ASP A 39 -3.36 0.61 1.95
C ASP A 39 -4.43 0.39 3.02
N THR A 40 -5.46 -0.37 2.69
CA THR A 40 -6.63 -0.54 3.54
C THR A 40 -6.94 -2.00 3.87
N GLY A 41 -6.19 -2.93 3.27
CA GLY A 41 -6.40 -4.36 3.48
C GLY A 41 -7.74 -4.86 2.95
N MET A 42 -8.26 -5.84 3.64
CA MET A 42 -9.57 -6.44 3.36
C MET A 42 -10.47 -6.36 4.58
N VAL A 43 -11.75 -6.03 4.38
CA VAL A 43 -12.76 -5.96 5.46
C VAL A 43 -13.53 -7.26 5.60
N GLU A 44 -13.79 -7.92 4.48
CA GLU A 44 -14.56 -9.16 4.41
C GLU A 44 -14.09 -10.00 3.22
N PRO A 45 -14.28 -11.33 3.26
CA PRO A 45 -14.03 -12.19 2.12
C PRO A 45 -15.07 -11.91 1.02
N HIS A 46 -14.68 -12.09 -0.24
CA HIS A 46 -15.55 -11.99 -1.41
C HIS A 46 -15.59 -13.33 -2.16
N PRO A 47 -16.75 -13.76 -2.71
CA PRO A 47 -16.85 -15.05 -3.43
C PRO A 47 -15.87 -15.21 -4.59
N ALA A 48 -15.54 -14.14 -5.32
CA ALA A 48 -14.56 -14.16 -6.40
C ALA A 48 -13.13 -14.44 -5.92
N LEU A 49 -12.86 -14.32 -4.62
CA LEU A 49 -11.55 -14.53 -4.00
C LEU A 49 -11.47 -15.87 -3.26
N ALA A 50 -12.39 -16.80 -3.50
CA ALA A 50 -12.46 -18.06 -2.76
C ALA A 50 -11.18 -18.90 -2.86
N GLU A 51 -10.47 -18.85 -3.99
CA GLU A 51 -9.20 -19.57 -4.19
C GLU A 51 -8.04 -19.04 -3.32
N TRP A 52 -8.11 -17.77 -2.93
CA TRP A 52 -7.15 -17.12 -2.05
C TRP A 52 -7.43 -17.39 -0.56
N GLU A 53 -8.55 -18.03 -0.23
CA GLU A 53 -8.99 -18.32 1.13
C GLU A 53 -8.72 -17.18 2.12
N PRO A 54 -9.16 -15.94 1.85
CA PRO A 54 -8.78 -14.78 2.64
C PRO A 54 -9.28 -14.88 4.08
N ARG A 55 -8.42 -14.50 5.02
CA ARG A 55 -8.78 -14.24 6.41
C ARG A 55 -8.63 -12.75 6.65
N CYS A 56 -9.73 -12.08 6.92
CA CYS A 56 -9.76 -10.63 7.09
C CYS A 56 -9.63 -10.27 8.57
N TYR A 57 -8.81 -9.27 8.85
CA TYR A 57 -8.64 -8.65 10.17
C TYR A 57 -9.00 -7.16 10.03
N PRO A 58 -10.31 -6.81 10.12
CA PRO A 58 -10.76 -5.44 9.87
C PRO A 58 -10.06 -4.45 10.81
N LEU A 59 -9.78 -3.26 10.28
CA LEU A 59 -9.20 -2.18 11.06
C LEU A 59 -10.14 -1.81 12.23
N ALA A 60 -9.58 -1.53 13.40
CA ALA A 60 -10.35 -1.11 14.55
C ALA A 60 -11.11 0.20 14.27
N GLU A 61 -12.34 0.32 14.78
CA GLU A 61 -13.18 1.50 14.55
C GLU A 61 -12.49 2.80 15.00
N GLU A 62 -11.76 2.75 16.12
CA GLU A 62 -11.05 3.90 16.66
C GLU A 62 -9.89 4.33 15.73
N LEU A 63 -9.27 3.39 15.04
CA LEU A 63 -8.26 3.69 14.03
C LEU A 63 -8.93 4.32 12.81
N VAL A 64 -9.98 3.70 12.28
CA VAL A 64 -10.75 4.21 11.13
C VAL A 64 -11.21 5.65 11.37
N ALA A 65 -11.72 5.95 12.56
CA ALA A 65 -12.21 7.30 12.93
C ALA A 65 -11.10 8.38 12.96
N ARG A 66 -9.82 7.99 13.06
CA ARG A 66 -8.67 8.91 13.09
C ARG A 66 -8.07 9.20 11.73
N VAL A 67 -8.35 8.35 10.73
CA VAL A 67 -7.77 8.48 9.38
C VAL A 67 -8.26 9.77 8.72
N ALA A 68 -7.33 10.57 8.23
CA ALA A 68 -7.61 11.79 7.48
C ALA A 68 -7.28 11.66 5.98
N VAL A 69 -6.36 10.78 5.65
CA VAL A 69 -5.88 10.55 4.27
C VAL A 69 -5.64 9.06 4.06
N VAL A 70 -6.07 8.55 2.93
CA VAL A 70 -5.76 7.20 2.46
C VAL A 70 -4.82 7.29 1.26
N ILE A 71 -3.84 6.40 1.20
CA ILE A 71 -2.95 6.23 0.06
C ILE A 71 -3.03 4.75 -0.34
N ASN A 72 -3.34 4.43 -1.59
CA ASN A 72 -3.16 3.08 -2.08
C ASN A 72 -1.83 2.97 -2.84
N THR A 73 -1.04 1.95 -2.49
CA THR A 73 0.15 1.59 -3.26
C THR A 73 -0.24 1.10 -4.65
N HIS A 74 -1.30 0.30 -4.70
CA HIS A 74 -1.99 -0.16 -5.89
C HIS A 74 -3.42 -0.62 -5.52
N LEU A 75 -4.20 -1.10 -6.49
CA LEU A 75 -5.62 -1.39 -6.29
C LEU A 75 -5.97 -2.88 -6.41
N HIS A 76 -5.05 -3.81 -6.12
CA HIS A 76 -5.44 -5.20 -5.93
C HIS A 76 -6.31 -5.34 -4.66
N PHE A 77 -7.09 -6.40 -4.63
CA PHE A 77 -8.15 -6.62 -3.65
C PHE A 77 -7.70 -6.57 -2.20
N ASP A 78 -6.50 -7.04 -1.92
CA ASP A 78 -5.92 -7.09 -0.57
C ASP A 78 -5.28 -5.77 -0.11
N HIS A 79 -5.19 -4.78 -1.01
CA HIS A 79 -4.69 -3.43 -0.73
C HIS A 79 -5.79 -2.37 -0.70
N CYS A 80 -6.89 -2.56 -1.46
CA CYS A 80 -7.95 -1.56 -1.57
C CYS A 80 -9.31 -2.02 -1.00
N GLY A 81 -9.44 -3.26 -0.53
CA GLY A 81 -10.71 -3.83 -0.08
C GLY A 81 -11.38 -3.11 1.09
N GLY A 82 -10.62 -2.35 1.87
CA GLY A 82 -11.10 -1.50 2.95
C GLY A 82 -11.38 -0.04 2.56
N ASN A 83 -11.15 0.38 1.30
CA ASN A 83 -11.35 1.77 0.86
C ASN A 83 -12.74 2.31 1.18
N ARG A 84 -13.76 1.47 1.10
CA ARG A 84 -15.16 1.81 1.39
C ARG A 84 -15.45 2.19 2.86
N LEU A 85 -14.51 1.97 3.77
CA LEU A 85 -14.59 2.48 5.15
C LEU A 85 -14.35 4.00 5.23
N PHE A 86 -13.86 4.62 4.15
CA PHE A 86 -13.40 6.00 4.11
C PHE A 86 -14.17 6.87 3.09
N PRO A 87 -15.52 6.84 3.07
CA PRO A 87 -16.30 7.63 2.12
C PRO A 87 -16.03 9.13 2.32
N GLY A 88 -15.76 9.84 1.23
CA GLY A 88 -15.49 11.28 1.23
C GLY A 88 -14.07 11.69 1.62
N LEU A 89 -13.26 10.79 2.20
CA LEU A 89 -11.83 11.07 2.43
C LEU A 89 -11.04 11.00 1.11
N PRO A 90 -9.94 11.77 0.99
CA PRO A 90 -9.06 11.67 -0.17
C PRO A 90 -8.35 10.30 -0.17
N ILE A 91 -8.41 9.60 -1.29
CA ILE A 91 -7.69 8.35 -1.56
C ILE A 91 -6.70 8.65 -2.68
N HIS A 92 -5.43 8.72 -2.34
CA HIS A 92 -4.36 9.06 -3.28
C HIS A 92 -3.88 7.82 -4.04
N VAL A 93 -3.83 7.92 -5.37
CA VAL A 93 -3.45 6.83 -6.28
C VAL A 93 -2.81 7.40 -7.54
N GLN A 94 -2.00 6.62 -8.26
CA GLN A 94 -1.58 7.01 -9.61
C GLN A 94 -2.77 6.89 -10.58
N ALA A 95 -2.92 7.85 -11.49
CA ALA A 95 -4.00 7.88 -12.49
C ALA A 95 -4.01 6.59 -13.34
N ARG A 96 -2.84 6.09 -13.69
CA ARG A 96 -2.68 4.83 -14.41
C ARG A 96 -3.27 3.64 -13.65
N GLU A 97 -3.04 3.56 -12.34
CA GLU A 97 -3.54 2.48 -11.49
C GLU A 97 -5.07 2.44 -11.46
N LEU A 98 -5.68 3.61 -11.25
CA LEU A 98 -7.14 3.72 -11.22
C LEU A 98 -7.77 3.41 -12.58
N ALA A 99 -7.12 3.83 -13.65
CA ALA A 99 -7.57 3.54 -15.02
C ALA A 99 -7.52 2.04 -15.32
N ASP A 100 -6.43 1.34 -14.96
CA ASP A 100 -6.28 -0.09 -15.18
C ASP A 100 -7.28 -0.89 -14.32
N ALA A 101 -7.45 -0.54 -13.04
CA ALA A 101 -8.42 -1.17 -12.15
C ALA A 101 -9.88 -1.00 -12.62
N ARG A 102 -10.18 0.06 -13.37
CA ARG A 102 -11.51 0.29 -13.97
C ARG A 102 -11.70 -0.35 -15.33
N ALA A 103 -10.62 -0.63 -16.04
CA ALA A 103 -10.68 -1.20 -17.37
C ALA A 103 -10.77 -2.72 -17.40
N ASP A 104 -10.27 -3.38 -16.35
CA ASP A 104 -10.16 -4.83 -16.26
C ASP A 104 -10.97 -5.36 -15.07
N ASP A 105 -11.98 -6.17 -15.35
CA ASP A 105 -12.86 -6.75 -14.31
C ASP A 105 -12.17 -7.86 -13.49
N GLU A 106 -11.03 -8.37 -13.95
CA GLU A 106 -10.22 -9.36 -13.21
C GLU A 106 -9.13 -8.68 -12.34
N TYR A 107 -8.94 -7.36 -12.48
CA TYR A 107 -7.90 -6.63 -11.75
C TYR A 107 -8.15 -6.60 -10.23
N THR A 108 -9.40 -6.39 -9.85
CA THR A 108 -9.83 -6.24 -8.45
C THR A 108 -11.34 -6.43 -8.33
N ILE A 109 -11.86 -6.29 -7.12
CA ILE A 109 -13.31 -6.27 -6.88
C ILE A 109 -13.82 -4.85 -7.18
N ARG A 110 -14.55 -4.69 -8.29
CA ARG A 110 -15.00 -3.39 -8.80
C ARG A 110 -15.73 -2.54 -7.74
N GLU A 111 -16.63 -3.13 -6.96
CA GLU A 111 -17.38 -2.42 -5.93
C GLU A 111 -16.52 -1.95 -4.75
N TRP A 112 -15.29 -2.43 -4.64
CA TRP A 112 -14.33 -1.95 -3.63
C TRP A 112 -13.55 -0.72 -4.11
N VAL A 113 -13.55 -0.49 -5.42
CA VAL A 113 -12.97 0.70 -6.06
C VAL A 113 -14.06 1.75 -6.30
N ASP A 114 -15.14 1.37 -6.97
CA ASP A 114 -16.23 2.29 -7.33
C ASP A 114 -17.39 2.20 -6.30
N PHE A 115 -17.15 2.63 -5.07
CA PHE A 115 -18.14 2.66 -4.00
C PHE A 115 -18.76 4.05 -3.81
N VAL A 116 -19.93 4.12 -3.14
CA VAL A 116 -20.60 5.39 -2.85
C VAL A 116 -19.73 6.26 -1.94
N GLY A 117 -19.39 7.46 -2.42
CA GLY A 117 -18.53 8.39 -1.69
C GLY A 117 -17.03 8.19 -1.98
N ALA A 118 -16.63 7.32 -2.91
CA ALA A 118 -15.25 7.22 -3.35
C ALA A 118 -14.72 8.57 -3.87
N ARG A 119 -13.60 9.02 -3.32
CA ARG A 119 -12.97 10.28 -3.68
C ARG A 119 -11.49 10.08 -3.97
N TYR A 120 -11.19 9.60 -5.17
CA TYR A 120 -9.82 9.45 -5.62
C TYR A 120 -9.17 10.81 -5.94
N VAL A 121 -7.89 10.93 -5.52
CA VAL A 121 -6.99 12.02 -5.90
C VAL A 121 -5.91 11.38 -6.77
N GLU A 122 -6.06 11.58 -8.06
CA GLU A 122 -5.20 10.98 -9.08
C GLU A 122 -3.91 11.79 -9.25
N HIS A 123 -2.79 11.07 -9.36
CA HIS A 123 -1.47 11.65 -9.57
C HIS A 123 -0.81 11.10 -10.83
N GLU A 124 0.03 11.93 -11.44
CA GLU A 124 0.93 11.53 -12.51
C GLU A 124 2.38 11.80 -12.07
N GLY A 125 3.11 10.75 -11.73
CA GLY A 125 4.50 10.88 -11.31
C GLY A 125 4.71 11.08 -9.81
N GLU A 126 5.89 11.57 -9.44
CA GLU A 126 6.26 11.83 -8.05
C GLU A 126 5.58 13.11 -7.53
N VAL A 127 5.05 13.04 -6.30
CA VAL A 127 4.40 14.18 -5.65
C VAL A 127 4.54 14.11 -4.13
N GLU A 128 4.77 15.24 -3.49
CA GLU A 128 4.63 15.37 -2.03
C GLU A 128 3.18 15.77 -1.72
N ILE A 129 2.46 14.89 -1.02
CA ILE A 129 1.04 15.12 -0.71
C ILE A 129 0.83 15.76 0.65
N LEU A 130 1.75 15.55 1.57
CA LEU A 130 1.83 16.18 2.89
C LEU A 130 3.32 16.42 3.20
N PRO A 131 3.67 17.41 4.04
CA PRO A 131 5.06 17.65 4.40
C PRO A 131 5.78 16.39 4.88
N GLY A 132 6.78 15.93 4.12
CA GLY A 132 7.55 14.72 4.38
C GLY A 132 6.83 13.40 4.06
N ILE A 133 5.76 13.43 3.27
CA ILE A 133 5.12 12.23 2.71
C ILE A 133 5.02 12.38 1.19
N ARG A 134 5.80 11.57 0.47
CA ARG A 134 5.88 11.58 -0.99
C ARG A 134 5.40 10.27 -1.58
N LEU A 135 4.68 10.37 -2.69
CA LEU A 135 4.32 9.25 -3.56
C LEU A 135 5.39 9.16 -4.64
N LEU A 136 5.95 7.98 -4.83
CA LEU A 136 6.94 7.71 -5.85
C LEU A 136 6.44 6.57 -6.75
N PRO A 137 6.19 6.80 -8.05
CA PRO A 137 5.84 5.72 -8.98
C PRO A 137 6.87 4.59 -8.94
N ALA A 138 6.40 3.38 -8.81
CA ALA A 138 7.22 2.18 -8.71
C ALA A 138 6.64 1.04 -9.57
N PRO A 139 6.53 1.23 -10.90
CA PRO A 139 5.89 0.25 -11.78
C PRO A 139 6.66 -1.07 -11.81
N GLY A 140 5.90 -2.16 -11.94
CA GLY A 140 6.45 -3.50 -11.99
C GLY A 140 5.42 -4.56 -11.63
N HIS A 141 4.95 -4.59 -10.39
CA HIS A 141 3.85 -5.45 -9.94
C HIS A 141 2.55 -5.06 -10.66
N THR A 142 2.22 -3.78 -10.66
CA THR A 142 1.25 -3.17 -11.58
C THR A 142 1.89 -2.02 -12.34
N ALA A 143 1.26 -1.57 -13.43
CA ALA A 143 1.79 -0.46 -14.22
C ALA A 143 1.64 0.90 -13.51
N GLY A 144 0.64 1.02 -12.63
CA GLY A 144 0.38 2.23 -11.83
C GLY A 144 0.85 2.13 -10.38
N HIS A 145 1.57 1.07 -10.01
CA HIS A 145 2.06 0.90 -8.63
C HIS A 145 2.91 2.08 -8.18
N GLN A 146 2.74 2.48 -6.92
CA GLN A 146 3.54 3.49 -6.24
C GLN A 146 3.99 3.03 -4.85
N VAL A 147 5.08 3.58 -4.38
CA VAL A 147 5.52 3.44 -2.98
C VAL A 147 5.37 4.78 -2.26
N VAL A 148 5.24 4.71 -0.94
CA VAL A 148 5.17 5.92 -0.09
C VAL A 148 6.52 6.12 0.59
N VAL A 149 7.13 7.26 0.37
CA VAL A 149 8.36 7.67 1.04
C VAL A 149 8.00 8.61 2.17
N VAL A 150 8.41 8.24 3.39
CA VAL A 150 8.16 8.99 4.61
C VAL A 150 9.50 9.53 5.14
N ASP A 151 9.62 10.85 5.24
CA ASP A 151 10.80 11.48 5.82
C ASP A 151 10.75 11.35 7.35
N ALA A 152 11.79 10.76 7.93
CA ALA A 152 11.96 10.57 9.37
C ALA A 152 13.34 11.07 9.84
N GLU A 153 13.49 11.30 11.15
CA GLU A 153 14.75 11.80 11.75
C GLU A 153 15.91 10.83 11.51
N GLU A 154 15.64 9.53 11.52
CA GLU A 154 16.61 8.47 11.31
C GLU A 154 16.90 8.21 9.81
N GLY A 155 16.40 9.07 8.93
CA GLY A 155 16.44 8.94 7.48
C GLY A 155 15.13 8.40 6.90
N PRO A 156 14.97 8.44 5.57
CA PRO A 156 13.72 8.08 4.93
C PRO A 156 13.31 6.63 5.19
N ALA A 157 12.00 6.40 5.16
CA ALA A 157 11.37 5.09 5.22
C ALA A 157 10.51 4.89 3.96
N VAL A 158 10.43 3.67 3.45
CA VAL A 158 9.62 3.31 2.28
C VAL A 158 8.55 2.31 2.68
N LEU A 159 7.29 2.64 2.41
CA LEU A 159 6.17 1.72 2.50
C LEU A 159 5.93 1.21 1.08
N GLY A 160 6.39 0.00 0.83
CA GLY A 160 6.64 -0.53 -0.51
C GLY A 160 5.44 -1.22 -1.15
N GLY A 161 4.39 -1.54 -0.38
CA GLY A 161 3.31 -2.39 -0.92
C GLY A 161 3.88 -3.67 -1.51
N ASP A 162 3.49 -3.97 -2.73
CA ASP A 162 3.91 -5.13 -3.51
C ASP A 162 4.96 -4.80 -4.57
N VAL A 163 5.79 -3.79 -4.34
CA VAL A 163 6.96 -3.56 -5.21
C VAL A 163 7.82 -4.82 -5.34
N ALA A 164 7.78 -5.68 -4.34
CA ALA A 164 8.22 -7.06 -4.31
C ALA A 164 7.50 -7.83 -3.20
N TYR A 165 7.33 -9.13 -3.35
CA TYR A 165 6.71 -9.98 -2.32
C TYR A 165 7.69 -10.35 -1.19
N SER A 166 8.98 -10.23 -1.42
CA SER A 166 10.02 -10.51 -0.43
C SER A 166 11.25 -9.63 -0.64
N PHE A 167 12.07 -9.47 0.42
CA PHE A 167 13.35 -8.78 0.29
C PHE A 167 14.35 -9.51 -0.61
N ALA A 168 14.21 -10.83 -0.76
CA ALA A 168 15.02 -11.60 -1.70
C ALA A 168 14.68 -11.25 -3.16
N GLU A 169 13.42 -11.03 -3.45
CA GLU A 169 12.94 -10.56 -4.75
C GLU A 169 13.34 -9.10 -4.99
N LEU A 170 13.04 -8.20 -4.03
CA LEU A 170 13.43 -6.79 -4.13
C LEU A 170 14.91 -6.63 -4.46
N GLY A 171 15.79 -7.42 -3.81
CA GLY A 171 17.24 -7.36 -4.03
C GLY A 171 17.69 -7.69 -5.46
N ARG A 172 16.85 -8.37 -6.27
CA ARG A 172 17.16 -8.65 -7.69
C ARG A 172 17.04 -7.42 -8.58
N GLY A 173 16.18 -6.46 -8.23
CA GLY A 173 16.02 -5.23 -8.99
C GLY A 173 15.52 -5.44 -10.42
N GLU A 174 14.63 -6.41 -10.63
CA GLU A 174 14.16 -6.81 -11.95
C GLU A 174 13.21 -5.78 -12.57
N THR A 175 12.36 -5.14 -11.74
CA THR A 175 11.43 -4.12 -12.20
C THR A 175 11.99 -2.70 -12.02
N GLU A 176 11.38 -1.72 -12.66
CA GLU A 176 11.73 -0.31 -12.47
C GLU A 176 11.46 0.12 -11.02
N GLY A 177 10.29 -0.27 -10.47
CA GLY A 177 9.93 0.03 -9.09
C GLY A 177 10.94 -0.52 -8.08
N GLN A 178 11.35 -1.79 -8.24
CA GLN A 178 12.37 -2.40 -7.40
C GLN A 178 13.69 -1.63 -7.45
N ARG A 179 14.15 -1.25 -8.65
CA ARG A 179 15.39 -0.45 -8.80
C ARG A 179 15.30 0.89 -8.11
N ARG A 180 14.17 1.61 -8.25
CA ARG A 180 13.94 2.88 -7.57
C ARG A 180 14.01 2.75 -6.06
N VAL A 181 13.38 1.73 -5.48
CA VAL A 181 13.42 1.48 -4.02
C VAL A 181 14.84 1.15 -3.56
N LEU A 182 15.58 0.32 -4.31
CA LEU A 182 16.98 -0.01 -4.01
C LEU A 182 17.88 1.23 -4.05
N GLU A 183 17.64 2.17 -4.96
CA GLU A 183 18.41 3.42 -5.10
C GLU A 183 18.20 4.37 -3.91
N LEU A 184 17.03 4.33 -3.28
CA LEU A 184 16.77 5.12 -2.06
C LEU A 184 17.63 4.66 -0.87
N GLY A 185 18.01 3.39 -0.81
CA GLY A 185 18.80 2.82 0.30
C GLY A 185 18.13 2.99 1.67
N ALA A 186 16.81 3.09 1.68
CA ALA A 186 16.02 3.43 2.85
C ALA A 186 15.47 2.18 3.57
N LEU A 187 15.12 2.33 4.85
CA LEU A 187 14.39 1.29 5.56
C LEU A 187 13.05 1.05 4.86
N THR A 188 12.79 -0.17 4.41
CA THR A 188 11.65 -0.53 3.57
C THR A 188 10.76 -1.56 4.27
N TRP A 189 9.45 -1.37 4.20
CA TRP A 189 8.40 -2.33 4.53
C TRP A 189 7.80 -2.89 3.24
N LEU A 190 7.54 -4.19 3.21
CA LEU A 190 6.79 -4.87 2.15
C LEU A 190 5.50 -5.44 2.73
N ALA A 191 4.42 -5.49 1.94
CA ALA A 191 3.10 -5.87 2.44
C ALA A 191 3.03 -7.31 2.96
N HIS A 192 3.85 -8.20 2.44
CA HIS A 192 3.87 -9.61 2.83
C HIS A 192 5.03 -10.00 3.75
N GLU A 193 5.75 -9.00 4.28
CA GLU A 193 6.88 -9.21 5.20
C GLU A 193 6.61 -8.57 6.57
N SER A 194 6.78 -9.33 7.64
CA SER A 194 6.44 -8.85 9.01
C SER A 194 7.42 -7.82 9.59
N ARG A 195 8.57 -7.62 8.96
CA ARG A 195 9.62 -6.71 9.46
C ARG A 195 10.26 -5.92 8.34
N PRO A 196 10.54 -4.62 8.57
CA PRO A 196 11.26 -3.82 7.60
C PRO A 196 12.74 -4.18 7.54
N LYS A 197 13.36 -3.92 6.40
CA LYS A 197 14.82 -4.05 6.19
C LYS A 197 15.32 -2.92 5.30
N VAL A 198 16.60 -2.59 5.40
CA VAL A 198 17.30 -1.86 4.34
C VAL A 198 17.66 -2.89 3.26
N PRO A 199 17.09 -2.78 2.06
CA PRO A 199 17.31 -3.78 1.03
C PRO A 199 18.73 -3.67 0.46
N GLU A 200 19.34 -4.82 0.18
CA GLU A 200 20.66 -4.91 -0.44
C GLU A 200 20.51 -5.45 -1.88
N ARG A 201 21.22 -4.82 -2.83
CA ARG A 201 21.32 -5.39 -4.18
C ARG A 201 22.03 -6.73 -4.12
N ARG A 202 21.42 -7.73 -4.73
CA ARG A 202 22.08 -9.01 -4.97
C ARG A 202 22.90 -8.90 -6.27
N SER A 203 24.17 -9.26 -6.17
CA SER A 203 25.09 -9.38 -7.30
C SER A 203 24.71 -10.56 -8.20
#